data_52e278f0b5582e4d44fa865a3e17f381
#
_entry.id   52e278f0b5582e4d44fa865a3e17f381
#
_cell.length_a   1.000
_cell.length_b   1.000
_cell.length_c   1.000
_cell.angle_alpha   90.00
_cell.angle_beta   90.00
_cell.angle_gamma   90.00
#
_symmetry.space_group_name_H-M   'P 1'
#
loop_
_entity.id
_entity.type
_entity.pdbx_description
1 polymer ?
#
loop_
_entity_poly.entity_id
_entity_poly.type
_entity_poly.pdbx_seq_one_letter_code
_entity_poly.pdbx_strand_id
1 'polypeptide(L)'
;LDRRNTLVIASAISNGATGALAAAEQDRHGLIDGVAITEPNAQPGDLRRIGIQQGDTPIPTIGKPLLDYFTYANLYQPCAVLAPAALPNPIPAVGAPGFVFLGIPNPNGAALRCAGLKANGLIAGDTLTDQANDALAKLHAYGWQPEHDVLHASHYRFASNAIAVTYTNAHGHFGVAANVCGFSFANTDATGNVAAQVAALQASIFATGNGVPPTTGVNIVYNDSVGGAKLDLLAVSASTGAADFALDGAICHRSLVEGRNIVTGAALTGALKPLSDRVRQGMREVALTGFLGNTPAIIVHGRSDTLVPGNHASRAYYAKNQATARGVSRVRYVEVTNGQHFDAFLPAAPFPGYDSRFVPLHV
;
A
#
# COMPACT_ATOMS: atom_id res chain seq x y z
N LEU A 1 -2.19 -3.98 -39.32
CA LEU A 1 -2.91 -2.77 -38.91
C LEU A 1 -2.41 -1.61 -39.78
N ASP A 2 -3.33 -0.87 -40.42
CA ASP A 2 -2.98 0.35 -41.14
C ASP A 2 -3.08 1.52 -40.16
N ARG A 3 -1.96 2.13 -39.85
CA ARG A 3 -1.82 3.24 -38.92
C ARG A 3 -2.74 4.45 -39.26
N ARG A 4 -3.03 4.63 -40.52
CA ARG A 4 -3.92 5.72 -41.00
C ARG A 4 -5.39 5.53 -40.62
N ASN A 5 -5.79 4.28 -40.38
CA ASN A 5 -7.19 3.89 -40.15
C ASN A 5 -7.37 3.18 -38.80
N THR A 6 -6.36 3.17 -37.94
CA THR A 6 -6.38 2.46 -36.67
C THR A 6 -5.96 3.37 -35.53
N LEU A 7 -6.80 3.49 -34.51
CA LEU A 7 -6.43 4.11 -33.23
C LEU A 7 -5.86 3.08 -32.29
N VAL A 8 -4.76 3.42 -31.63
CA VAL A 8 -4.13 2.59 -30.60
C VAL A 8 -4.39 3.23 -29.25
N ILE A 9 -5.22 2.61 -28.44
CA ILE A 9 -5.55 3.05 -27.09
C ILE A 9 -4.87 2.13 -26.08
N ALA A 10 -4.01 2.67 -25.24
CA ALA A 10 -3.44 1.95 -24.10
C ALA A 10 -4.48 1.94 -22.97
N SER A 11 -4.99 0.76 -22.62
CA SER A 11 -6.01 0.59 -21.58
C SER A 11 -5.57 -0.43 -20.55
N ALA A 12 -5.72 -0.09 -19.26
CA ALA A 12 -5.31 -0.96 -18.18
C ALA A 12 -5.87 -0.50 -16.83
N ILE A 13 -5.70 -1.35 -15.82
CA ILE A 13 -6.11 -1.15 -14.43
C ILE A 13 -4.87 -1.29 -13.52
N SER A 14 -4.84 -0.54 -12.40
CA SER A 14 -3.87 -0.70 -11.31
C SER A 14 -2.41 -0.62 -11.78
N ASN A 15 -1.57 -1.61 -11.52
CA ASN A 15 -0.18 -1.64 -11.97
C ASN A 15 -0.06 -1.58 -13.51
N GLY A 16 -0.97 -2.22 -14.23
CA GLY A 16 -1.04 -2.15 -15.70
C GLY A 16 -1.31 -0.73 -16.18
N ALA A 17 -2.14 0.02 -15.47
CA ALA A 17 -2.42 1.42 -15.77
C ALA A 17 -1.19 2.32 -15.65
N THR A 18 -0.33 2.05 -14.66
CA THR A 18 0.98 2.71 -14.55
C THR A 18 1.88 2.39 -15.74
N GLY A 19 1.88 1.12 -16.17
CA GLY A 19 2.60 0.70 -17.39
C GLY A 19 2.10 1.42 -18.64
N ALA A 20 0.79 1.60 -18.79
CA ALA A 20 0.18 2.34 -19.89
C ALA A 20 0.60 3.83 -19.89
N LEU A 21 0.61 4.48 -18.71
CA LEU A 21 1.12 5.84 -18.58
C LEU A 21 2.60 5.94 -18.92
N ALA A 22 3.42 5.03 -18.38
CA ALA A 22 4.85 5.01 -18.65
C ALA A 22 5.17 4.81 -20.14
N ALA A 23 4.43 3.92 -20.79
CA ALA A 23 4.54 3.69 -22.22
C ALA A 23 4.19 4.96 -23.03
N ALA A 24 3.11 5.65 -22.66
CA ALA A 24 2.68 6.86 -23.33
C ALA A 24 3.68 8.04 -23.10
N GLU A 25 4.23 8.18 -21.89
CA GLU A 25 5.26 9.19 -21.61
C GLU A 25 6.56 8.96 -22.40
N GLN A 26 6.86 7.71 -22.75
CA GLN A 26 8.06 7.31 -23.49
C GLN A 26 7.81 7.13 -24.99
N ASP A 27 6.60 7.33 -25.46
CA ASP A 27 6.21 7.13 -26.86
C ASP A 27 6.77 8.24 -27.78
N ARG A 28 8.03 8.10 -28.14
CA ARG A 28 8.72 9.04 -29.05
C ARG A 28 8.26 8.94 -30.51
N HIS A 29 7.55 7.87 -30.86
CA HIS A 29 7.12 7.59 -32.22
C HIS A 29 5.63 7.89 -32.45
N GLY A 30 4.91 8.34 -31.43
CA GLY A 30 3.50 8.62 -31.49
C GLY A 30 2.68 7.36 -31.84
N LEU A 31 3.01 6.21 -31.26
CA LEU A 31 2.34 4.93 -31.50
C LEU A 31 1.04 4.80 -30.72
N ILE A 32 0.91 5.53 -29.60
CA ILE A 32 -0.24 5.51 -28.71
C ILE A 32 -1.06 6.78 -28.99
N ASP A 33 -2.29 6.60 -29.47
CA ASP A 33 -3.22 7.69 -29.79
C ASP A 33 -4.02 8.17 -28.58
N GLY A 34 -4.11 7.35 -27.52
CA GLY A 34 -4.80 7.72 -26.29
C GLY A 34 -4.55 6.73 -25.16
N VAL A 35 -4.86 7.14 -23.93
CA VAL A 35 -4.76 6.33 -22.71
C VAL A 35 -6.11 6.34 -22.00
N ALA A 36 -6.63 5.15 -21.65
CA ALA A 36 -7.86 4.99 -20.88
C ALA A 36 -7.60 4.01 -19.72
N ILE A 37 -7.50 4.53 -18.51
CA ILE A 37 -7.01 3.75 -17.36
C ILE A 37 -7.80 4.01 -16.09
N THR A 38 -7.77 3.02 -15.21
CA THR A 38 -8.33 3.13 -13.87
C THR A 38 -7.29 2.81 -12.79
N GLU A 39 -7.37 3.55 -11.68
CA GLU A 39 -6.58 3.35 -10.46
C GLU A 39 -5.08 3.09 -10.68
N PRO A 40 -4.41 3.89 -11.50
CA PRO A 40 -2.99 3.70 -11.73
C PRO A 40 -2.21 3.80 -10.43
N ASN A 41 -1.32 2.86 -10.19
CA ASN A 41 -0.26 2.99 -9.20
C ASN A 41 0.80 4.00 -9.70
N ALA A 42 0.37 5.17 -10.09
CA ALA A 42 1.24 6.18 -10.66
C ALA A 42 2.13 6.80 -9.60
N GLN A 43 3.44 6.78 -9.83
CA GLN A 43 4.43 7.39 -8.96
C GLN A 43 5.09 8.57 -9.68
N PRO A 44 4.51 9.78 -9.61
CA PRO A 44 5.14 10.93 -10.23
C PRO A 44 6.41 11.32 -9.46
N GLY A 45 7.47 11.57 -10.19
CA GLY A 45 8.71 12.11 -9.62
C GLY A 45 8.56 13.59 -9.25
N ASP A 46 9.32 14.02 -8.26
CA ASP A 46 9.44 15.40 -7.79
C ASP A 46 8.13 16.19 -7.68
N LEU A 47 7.46 16.01 -6.55
CA LEU A 47 6.21 16.71 -6.20
C LEU A 47 6.40 17.90 -5.24
N ARG A 48 7.64 18.29 -4.96
CA ARG A 48 7.96 19.27 -3.91
C ARG A 48 7.27 20.63 -4.03
N ARG A 49 6.81 21.00 -5.21
CA ARG A 49 6.15 22.29 -5.49
C ARG A 49 4.76 22.11 -6.10
N ILE A 50 4.17 20.93 -5.93
CA ILE A 50 2.91 20.58 -6.56
C ILE A 50 1.89 20.34 -5.45
N GLY A 51 0.84 21.15 -5.42
CA GLY A 51 -0.31 20.93 -4.54
C GLY A 51 -1.20 19.83 -5.10
N ILE A 52 -1.80 19.05 -4.22
CA ILE A 52 -2.82 18.07 -4.54
C ILE A 52 -4.17 18.67 -4.18
N GLN A 53 -5.18 18.50 -5.05
CA GLN A 53 -6.53 18.96 -4.83
C GLN A 53 -7.52 17.82 -4.96
N GLN A 54 -8.61 17.91 -4.24
CA GLN A 54 -9.81 17.09 -4.38
C GLN A 54 -10.97 18.02 -4.73
N GLY A 55 -11.40 18.01 -5.98
CA GLY A 55 -12.23 19.11 -6.51
C GLY A 55 -11.50 20.43 -6.32
N ASP A 56 -12.17 21.40 -5.70
CA ASP A 56 -11.59 22.71 -5.39
C ASP A 56 -10.92 22.80 -4.01
N THR A 57 -10.87 21.68 -3.26
CA THR A 57 -10.32 21.65 -1.91
C THR A 57 -8.85 21.22 -1.93
N PRO A 58 -7.92 22.07 -1.47
CA PRO A 58 -6.54 21.68 -1.31
C PRO A 58 -6.38 20.55 -0.28
N ILE A 59 -5.59 19.53 -0.61
CA ILE A 59 -5.21 18.46 0.30
C ILE A 59 -3.88 18.85 0.96
N PRO A 60 -3.80 18.94 2.29
CA PRO A 60 -2.62 19.44 3.00
C PRO A 60 -1.49 18.39 3.07
N THR A 61 -1.31 17.62 2.03
CA THR A 61 -0.24 16.62 1.93
C THR A 61 0.36 16.60 0.54
N ILE A 62 1.56 16.06 0.43
CA ILE A 62 2.24 15.83 -0.83
C ILE A 62 2.15 14.34 -1.15
N GLY A 63 1.81 14.00 -2.39
CA GLY A 63 1.82 12.62 -2.85
C GLY A 63 3.18 11.96 -2.60
N LYS A 64 3.15 10.72 -2.15
CA LYS A 64 4.33 9.90 -1.90
C LYS A 64 4.36 8.75 -2.89
N PRO A 65 5.53 8.23 -3.24
CA PRO A 65 5.59 6.92 -3.89
C PRO A 65 4.83 5.88 -3.05
N LEU A 66 4.15 4.93 -3.68
CA LEU A 66 3.33 3.96 -2.93
C LEU A 66 4.14 3.17 -1.91
N LEU A 67 5.37 2.77 -2.23
CA LEU A 67 6.22 2.10 -1.23
C LEU A 67 6.50 2.98 -0.02
N ASP A 68 6.75 4.27 -0.23
CA ASP A 68 6.94 5.24 0.86
C ASP A 68 5.68 5.29 1.74
N TYR A 69 4.52 5.47 1.13
CA TYR A 69 3.25 5.50 1.84
C TYR A 69 2.96 4.17 2.57
N PHE A 70 3.09 3.02 1.89
CA PHE A 70 2.76 1.73 2.49
C PHE A 70 3.69 1.32 3.64
N THR A 71 4.97 1.66 3.59
CA THR A 71 5.86 1.42 4.74
C THR A 71 5.47 2.28 5.94
N TYR A 72 4.96 3.49 5.71
CA TYR A 72 4.41 4.33 6.76
C TYR A 72 3.09 3.79 7.30
N ALA A 73 2.17 3.40 6.43
CA ALA A 73 0.90 2.79 6.81
C ALA A 73 1.11 1.48 7.58
N ASN A 74 1.99 0.61 7.13
CA ASN A 74 2.33 -0.64 7.82
C ASN A 74 2.83 -0.40 9.26
N LEU A 75 3.56 0.69 9.47
CA LEU A 75 4.08 1.03 10.79
C LEU A 75 2.96 1.44 11.75
N TYR A 76 2.10 2.38 11.35
CA TYR A 76 1.14 3.05 12.22
C TYR A 76 -0.27 2.46 12.19
N GLN A 77 -0.72 1.90 11.07
CA GLN A 77 -2.08 1.47 10.87
C GLN A 77 -2.57 0.40 11.85
N PRO A 78 -1.76 -0.59 12.27
CA PRO A 78 -2.21 -1.55 13.28
C PRO A 78 -2.57 -0.93 14.63
N CYS A 79 -1.93 0.18 14.98
CA CYS A 79 -2.28 0.93 16.19
C CYS A 79 -3.48 1.86 15.93
N ALA A 80 -3.49 2.57 14.82
CA ALA A 80 -4.54 3.53 14.46
C ALA A 80 -5.94 2.90 14.37
N VAL A 81 -6.04 1.62 14.03
CA VAL A 81 -7.32 0.90 13.98
C VAL A 81 -8.09 0.88 15.31
N LEU A 82 -7.40 1.10 16.42
CA LEU A 82 -7.99 1.17 17.76
C LEU A 82 -8.50 2.59 18.12
N ALA A 83 -8.29 3.58 17.25
CA ALA A 83 -8.82 4.92 17.47
C ALA A 83 -10.36 4.93 17.36
N PRO A 84 -11.07 5.70 18.21
CA PRO A 84 -12.52 5.78 18.16
C PRO A 84 -13.10 6.17 16.80
N ALA A 85 -12.38 7.00 16.01
CA ALA A 85 -12.79 7.39 14.67
C ALA A 85 -12.72 6.23 13.66
N ALA A 86 -11.88 5.23 13.91
CA ALA A 86 -11.81 4.01 13.10
C ALA A 86 -12.87 2.96 13.49
N LEU A 87 -13.61 3.23 14.57
CA LEU A 87 -14.71 2.40 15.07
C LEU A 87 -16.05 3.13 14.88
N PRO A 88 -17.17 2.45 14.61
CA PRO A 88 -17.25 1.02 14.43
C PRO A 88 -16.66 0.60 13.07
N ASN A 89 -15.84 -0.43 13.10
CA ASN A 89 -15.49 -1.13 11.88
C ASN A 89 -16.81 -1.54 11.19
N PRO A 90 -16.97 -1.33 9.85
CA PRO A 90 -18.18 -1.74 9.14
C PRO A 90 -18.40 -3.26 9.12
N ILE A 91 -17.58 -4.02 9.82
CA ILE A 91 -17.73 -5.46 10.02
C ILE A 91 -18.42 -5.72 11.39
N PRO A 92 -19.75 -5.62 11.50
CA PRO A 92 -20.44 -5.70 12.78
C PRO A 92 -20.38 -7.09 13.44
N ALA A 93 -20.21 -8.14 12.65
CA ALA A 93 -20.11 -9.52 13.15
C ALA A 93 -18.80 -9.79 13.87
N VAL A 94 -17.92 -8.83 13.91
CA VAL A 94 -16.55 -8.95 14.37
C VAL A 94 -16.29 -7.98 15.52
N GLY A 95 -17.36 -7.50 16.13
CA GLY A 95 -17.34 -6.49 17.20
C GLY A 95 -16.80 -6.96 18.55
N ALA A 96 -16.16 -8.12 18.63
CA ALA A 96 -15.32 -8.42 19.78
C ALA A 96 -13.97 -7.66 19.61
N PRO A 97 -13.41 -7.10 20.69
CA PRO A 97 -12.13 -6.35 20.64
C PRO A 97 -10.96 -7.05 19.99
N GLY A 98 -11.05 -8.33 19.67
CA GLY A 98 -10.00 -9.08 18.96
C GLY A 98 -10.17 -9.24 17.46
N PHE A 99 -11.23 -8.70 16.89
CA PHE A 99 -11.61 -8.97 15.49
C PHE A 99 -11.33 -7.83 14.53
N VAL A 100 -10.62 -6.85 14.99
CA VAL A 100 -10.21 -5.71 14.17
C VAL A 100 -9.51 -6.15 12.89
N PHE A 101 -8.98 -7.36 12.84
CA PHE A 101 -8.22 -7.93 11.74
C PHE A 101 -8.78 -9.26 11.22
N LEU A 102 -10.08 -9.38 10.98
CA LEU A 102 -10.68 -10.47 10.18
C LEU A 102 -10.03 -11.85 10.39
N GLY A 103 -10.26 -12.45 11.55
CA GLY A 103 -9.81 -13.81 11.83
C GLY A 103 -8.31 -13.97 12.08
N ILE A 104 -7.62 -12.91 12.44
CA ILE A 104 -6.24 -13.02 12.91
C ILE A 104 -6.22 -13.64 14.31
N PRO A 105 -5.46 -14.69 14.52
CA PRO A 105 -5.39 -15.38 15.82
C PRO A 105 -4.50 -14.61 16.82
N ASN A 106 -4.45 -13.28 16.76
CA ASN A 106 -3.72 -12.42 17.70
C ASN A 106 -4.58 -11.20 18.06
N PRO A 107 -5.53 -11.33 18.96
CA PRO A 107 -6.44 -10.25 19.31
C PRO A 107 -5.76 -9.04 19.96
N ASN A 108 -4.59 -9.22 20.55
CA ASN A 108 -3.86 -8.17 21.25
C ASN A 108 -2.81 -7.48 20.37
N GLY A 109 -2.56 -7.98 19.14
CA GLY A 109 -1.47 -7.51 18.30
C GLY A 109 -1.49 -6.02 18.00
N ALA A 110 -2.68 -5.44 17.83
CA ALA A 110 -2.84 -4.01 17.61
C ALA A 110 -2.42 -3.18 18.84
N ALA A 111 -2.83 -3.58 20.05
CA ALA A 111 -2.44 -2.93 21.30
C ALA A 111 -0.93 -3.10 21.56
N LEU A 112 -0.37 -4.27 21.27
CA LEU A 112 1.05 -4.53 21.36
C LEU A 112 1.85 -3.68 20.35
N ARG A 113 1.31 -3.46 19.14
CA ARG A 113 1.90 -2.52 18.18
C ARG A 113 1.92 -1.10 18.71
N CYS A 114 0.81 -0.61 19.32
CA CYS A 114 0.80 0.72 19.96
C CYS A 114 1.89 0.83 21.03
N ALA A 115 1.97 -0.15 21.94
CA ALA A 115 2.97 -0.17 22.99
C ALA A 115 4.40 -0.17 22.44
N GLY A 116 4.68 -0.98 21.41
CA GLY A 116 5.97 -1.05 20.75
C GLY A 116 6.34 0.28 20.03
N LEU A 117 5.40 0.91 19.36
CA LEU A 117 5.61 2.23 18.74
C LEU A 117 5.91 3.30 19.80
N LYS A 118 5.19 3.30 20.93
CA LYS A 118 5.45 4.22 22.04
C LYS A 118 6.85 3.99 22.64
N ALA A 119 7.21 2.73 22.89
CA ALA A 119 8.52 2.39 23.43
C ALA A 119 9.68 2.84 22.53
N ASN A 120 9.46 2.88 21.21
CA ASN A 120 10.41 3.40 20.23
C ASN A 120 10.31 4.94 20.01
N GLY A 121 9.46 5.64 20.73
CA GLY A 121 9.28 7.10 20.58
C GLY A 121 8.61 7.50 19.25
N LEU A 122 7.96 6.57 18.57
CA LEU A 122 7.32 6.80 17.27
C LEU A 122 5.89 7.33 17.38
N ILE A 123 5.26 7.13 18.53
CA ILE A 123 3.96 7.74 18.90
C ILE A 123 4.01 8.24 20.34
N ALA A 124 3.08 9.17 20.65
CA ALA A 124 2.82 9.67 21.99
C ALA A 124 1.50 9.12 22.56
N GLY A 125 1.21 9.46 23.81
CA GLY A 125 -0.03 9.13 24.49
C GLY A 125 0.15 8.22 25.71
N ASP A 126 -0.63 8.47 26.76
CA ASP A 126 -0.51 7.73 28.02
C ASP A 126 -1.48 6.54 28.08
N THR A 127 -2.59 6.65 27.42
CA THR A 127 -3.56 5.55 27.28
C THR A 127 -3.47 4.91 25.89
N LEU A 128 -4.02 3.70 25.76
CA LEU A 128 -4.12 3.04 24.46
C LEU A 128 -4.91 3.88 23.44
N THR A 129 -5.96 4.56 23.89
CA THR A 129 -6.76 5.46 23.04
C THR A 129 -5.92 6.65 22.56
N ASP A 130 -5.13 7.28 23.42
CA ASP A 130 -4.28 8.39 23.04
C ASP A 130 -3.21 7.95 22.01
N GLN A 131 -2.60 6.78 22.22
CA GLN A 131 -1.63 6.17 21.30
C GLN A 131 -2.25 5.90 19.94
N ALA A 132 -3.46 5.34 19.92
CA ALA A 132 -4.19 5.06 18.68
C ALA A 132 -4.58 6.35 17.94
N ASN A 133 -5.02 7.37 18.67
CA ASN A 133 -5.34 8.68 18.09
C ASN A 133 -4.08 9.37 17.51
N ASP A 134 -2.93 9.28 18.18
CA ASP A 134 -1.70 9.85 17.65
C ASP A 134 -1.24 9.09 16.38
N ALA A 135 -1.34 7.77 16.37
CA ALA A 135 -1.06 6.97 15.18
C ALA A 135 -1.99 7.33 14.01
N LEU A 136 -3.30 7.51 14.27
CA LEU A 136 -4.26 7.94 13.27
C LEU A 136 -3.96 9.35 12.76
N ALA A 137 -3.67 10.30 13.65
CA ALA A 137 -3.30 11.67 13.26
C ALA A 137 -2.05 11.69 12.35
N LYS A 138 -1.06 10.82 12.62
CA LYS A 138 0.12 10.67 11.76
C LYS A 138 -0.25 10.13 10.37
N LEU A 139 -1.18 9.17 10.27
CA LEU A 139 -1.67 8.66 8.99
C LEU A 139 -2.41 9.74 8.20
N HIS A 140 -3.29 10.53 8.86
CA HIS A 140 -3.97 11.66 8.22
C HIS A 140 -2.98 12.69 7.69
N ALA A 141 -1.99 13.07 8.50
CA ALA A 141 -0.93 13.99 8.08
C ALA A 141 -0.08 13.45 6.93
N TYR A 142 -0.05 12.13 6.76
CA TYR A 142 0.68 11.45 5.69
C TYR A 142 -0.16 11.18 4.43
N GLY A 143 -1.44 11.57 4.43
CA GLY A 143 -2.32 11.52 3.28
C GLY A 143 -3.42 10.45 3.32
N TRP A 144 -3.55 9.69 4.40
CA TRP A 144 -4.74 8.90 4.63
C TRP A 144 -5.94 9.81 4.85
N GLN A 145 -7.03 9.56 4.15
CA GLN A 145 -8.21 10.41 4.24
C GLN A 145 -9.14 9.94 5.37
N PRO A 146 -9.68 10.85 6.20
CA PRO A 146 -10.58 10.49 7.30
C PRO A 146 -11.79 9.65 6.89
N GLU A 147 -12.29 9.84 5.68
CA GLU A 147 -13.40 9.05 5.13
C GLU A 147 -13.07 7.56 4.99
N HIS A 148 -11.78 7.19 5.06
CA HIS A 148 -11.29 5.82 4.97
C HIS A 148 -11.00 5.17 6.34
N ASP A 149 -11.18 5.87 7.44
CA ASP A 149 -10.79 5.39 8.78
C ASP A 149 -11.44 4.05 9.15
N VAL A 150 -12.66 3.80 8.67
CA VAL A 150 -13.36 2.53 8.86
C VAL A 150 -12.74 1.35 8.10
N LEU A 151 -11.78 1.59 7.21
CA LEU A 151 -11.16 0.58 6.35
C LEU A 151 -9.79 0.11 6.87
N HIS A 152 -9.27 0.67 7.96
CA HIS A 152 -7.91 0.36 8.46
C HIS A 152 -7.65 -1.14 8.64
N ALA A 153 -8.61 -1.86 9.20
CA ALA A 153 -8.43 -3.28 9.50
C ALA A 153 -8.24 -4.11 8.22
N SER A 154 -9.13 -3.95 7.26
CA SER A 154 -9.06 -4.67 5.98
C SER A 154 -7.85 -4.23 5.17
N HIS A 155 -7.57 -2.94 5.13
CA HIS A 155 -6.42 -2.39 4.43
C HIS A 155 -5.10 -2.94 4.97
N TYR A 156 -4.91 -2.95 6.29
CA TYR A 156 -3.72 -3.54 6.88
C TYR A 156 -3.59 -5.03 6.54
N ARG A 157 -4.68 -5.79 6.71
CA ARG A 157 -4.69 -7.24 6.49
C ARG A 157 -4.33 -7.64 5.07
N PHE A 158 -4.82 -6.91 4.08
CA PHE A 158 -4.75 -7.31 2.68
C PHE A 158 -3.80 -6.46 1.83
N ALA A 159 -3.34 -5.32 2.32
CA ALA A 159 -2.55 -4.39 1.52
C ALA A 159 -1.25 -3.95 2.19
N SER A 160 -1.31 -3.36 3.39
CA SER A 160 -0.18 -2.56 3.89
C SER A 160 1.12 -3.35 4.03
N ASN A 161 1.11 -4.48 4.74
CA ASN A 161 2.33 -5.27 4.88
C ASN A 161 2.69 -5.99 3.58
N ALA A 162 1.70 -6.51 2.85
CA ALA A 162 1.94 -7.18 1.57
C ALA A 162 2.67 -6.27 0.57
N ILE A 163 2.21 -5.04 0.42
CA ILE A 163 2.83 -4.07 -0.48
C ILE A 163 4.18 -3.60 0.06
N ALA A 164 4.29 -3.34 1.37
CA ALA A 164 5.57 -2.97 1.97
C ALA A 164 6.66 -4.01 1.67
N VAL A 165 6.36 -5.31 1.83
CA VAL A 165 7.31 -6.40 1.57
C VAL A 165 7.57 -6.58 0.08
N THR A 166 6.51 -6.71 -0.74
CA THR A 166 6.68 -7.01 -2.17
C THR A 166 7.32 -5.86 -2.94
N TYR A 167 6.95 -4.62 -2.64
CA TYR A 167 7.52 -3.46 -3.33
C TYR A 167 8.94 -3.14 -2.84
N THR A 168 9.27 -3.40 -1.57
CA THR A 168 10.67 -3.32 -1.13
C THR A 168 11.53 -4.27 -1.93
N ASN A 169 11.09 -5.51 -2.14
CA ASN A 169 11.81 -6.49 -2.94
C ASN A 169 11.88 -6.06 -4.42
N ALA A 170 10.77 -5.62 -5.00
CA ALA A 170 10.71 -5.21 -6.40
C ALA A 170 11.61 -4.00 -6.68
N HIS A 171 11.46 -2.90 -5.94
CA HIS A 171 12.28 -1.71 -6.13
C HIS A 171 13.75 -1.93 -5.78
N GLY A 172 14.03 -2.75 -4.77
CA GLY A 172 15.40 -3.11 -4.44
C GLY A 172 16.04 -4.14 -5.38
N HIS A 173 15.28 -4.70 -6.33
CA HIS A 173 15.71 -5.82 -7.18
C HIS A 173 16.24 -6.99 -6.35
N PHE A 174 15.53 -7.31 -5.24
CA PHE A 174 15.88 -8.40 -4.36
C PHE A 174 15.15 -9.69 -4.77
N GLY A 175 15.86 -10.81 -4.73
CA GLY A 175 15.21 -12.12 -4.86
C GLY A 175 14.39 -12.45 -3.60
N VAL A 176 13.43 -13.34 -3.74
CA VAL A 176 12.57 -13.78 -2.62
C VAL A 176 13.35 -14.39 -1.46
N ALA A 177 14.54 -14.93 -1.70
CA ALA A 177 15.43 -15.48 -0.68
C ALA A 177 16.31 -14.45 0.03
N ALA A 178 16.22 -13.15 -0.34
CA ALA A 178 17.08 -12.11 0.22
C ALA A 178 16.73 -11.75 1.67
N ASN A 179 15.59 -12.19 2.17
CA ASN A 179 15.15 -11.99 3.56
C ASN A 179 15.26 -10.51 4.02
N VAL A 180 14.87 -9.59 3.17
CA VAL A 180 15.00 -8.15 3.45
C VAL A 180 14.13 -7.77 4.64
N CYS A 181 14.75 -7.15 5.65
CA CYS A 181 14.08 -6.80 6.91
C CYS A 181 13.43 -8.00 7.63
N GLY A 182 13.94 -9.20 7.41
CA GLY A 182 13.42 -10.42 8.04
C GLY A 182 12.19 -11.02 7.36
N PHE A 183 11.71 -10.48 6.24
CA PHE A 183 10.51 -11.00 5.59
C PHE A 183 10.79 -11.94 4.43
N SER A 184 9.96 -12.95 4.33
CA SER A 184 9.88 -13.88 3.20
C SER A 184 8.43 -14.35 2.98
N PHE A 185 8.26 -15.34 2.10
CA PHE A 185 6.96 -15.88 1.76
C PHE A 185 6.96 -17.39 1.93
N ALA A 186 5.97 -17.94 2.63
CA ALA A 186 5.82 -19.36 2.81
C ALA A 186 4.36 -19.75 3.08
N ASN A 187 4.07 -21.04 2.98
CA ASN A 187 2.87 -21.59 3.57
C ASN A 187 3.05 -21.66 5.09
N THR A 188 1.96 -21.43 5.84
CA THR A 188 1.94 -21.55 7.29
C THR A 188 0.81 -22.47 7.74
N ASP A 189 1.01 -23.14 8.86
CA ASP A 189 -0.04 -23.89 9.55
C ASP A 189 -1.00 -22.95 10.31
N ALA A 190 -2.01 -23.52 10.95
CA ALA A 190 -3.00 -22.77 11.74
C ALA A 190 -2.41 -22.02 12.94
N THR A 191 -1.22 -22.37 13.37
CA THR A 191 -0.49 -21.70 14.46
C THR A 191 0.49 -20.66 13.97
N GLY A 192 0.57 -20.49 12.65
CA GLY A 192 1.43 -19.52 11.96
C GLY A 192 2.88 -19.96 11.79
N ASN A 193 3.21 -21.21 12.08
CA ASN A 193 4.56 -21.74 11.79
C ASN A 193 4.68 -22.06 10.30
N VAL A 194 5.88 -21.89 9.76
CA VAL A 194 6.18 -22.33 8.40
C VAL A 194 5.94 -23.82 8.25
N ALA A 195 5.17 -24.22 7.27
CA ALA A 195 4.77 -25.59 7.03
C ALA A 195 4.84 -25.94 5.53
N ALA A 196 5.12 -27.21 5.24
CA ALA A 196 5.09 -27.70 3.89
C ALA A 196 3.66 -27.64 3.32
N GLN A 197 3.53 -27.22 2.07
CA GLN A 197 2.23 -27.23 1.36
C GLN A 197 2.04 -28.59 0.70
N VAL A 198 0.82 -29.12 0.74
CA VAL A 198 0.47 -30.34 0.03
C VAL A 198 0.53 -30.15 -1.50
N ALA A 199 0.93 -31.17 -2.24
CA ALA A 199 1.19 -31.07 -3.69
C ALA A 199 0.01 -30.52 -4.51
N ALA A 200 -1.21 -30.93 -4.17
CA ALA A 200 -2.42 -30.42 -4.86
C ALA A 200 -2.61 -28.90 -4.70
N LEU A 201 -2.33 -28.37 -3.51
CA LEU A 201 -2.40 -26.93 -3.27
C LEU A 201 -1.22 -26.17 -3.87
N GLN A 202 -0.03 -26.82 -3.95
CA GLN A 202 1.11 -26.21 -4.69
C GLN A 202 0.77 -25.98 -6.15
N ALA A 203 0.13 -26.97 -6.82
CA ALA A 203 -0.32 -26.81 -8.20
C ALA A 203 -1.32 -25.65 -8.35
N SER A 204 -2.24 -25.51 -7.40
CA SER A 204 -3.20 -24.39 -7.37
C SER A 204 -2.51 -23.03 -7.22
N ILE A 205 -1.48 -22.91 -6.38
CA ILE A 205 -0.71 -21.68 -6.21
C ILE A 205 -0.09 -21.24 -7.54
N PHE A 206 0.54 -22.15 -8.26
CA PHE A 206 1.16 -21.85 -9.55
C PHE A 206 0.14 -21.51 -10.65
N ALA A 207 -1.06 -22.11 -10.59
CA ALA A 207 -2.10 -21.89 -11.60
C ALA A 207 -2.87 -20.59 -11.40
N THR A 208 -3.06 -20.14 -10.15
CA THR A 208 -3.98 -19.04 -9.80
C THR A 208 -3.33 -17.91 -8.99
N GLY A 209 -2.10 -18.08 -8.60
CA GLY A 209 -1.38 -17.07 -7.79
C GLY A 209 -1.13 -15.79 -8.59
N ASN A 210 -1.47 -14.65 -8.00
CA ASN A 210 -1.19 -13.32 -8.56
C ASN A 210 0.15 -12.73 -8.09
N GLY A 211 0.92 -13.49 -7.33
CA GLY A 211 2.24 -13.08 -6.84
C GLY A 211 2.23 -12.10 -5.66
N VAL A 212 1.08 -11.72 -5.13
CA VAL A 212 0.98 -10.84 -3.96
C VAL A 212 0.41 -11.61 -2.78
N PRO A 213 1.20 -11.94 -1.73
CA PRO A 213 0.69 -12.56 -0.51
C PRO A 213 -0.16 -11.59 0.32
N PRO A 214 -1.13 -12.11 1.10
CA PRO A 214 -1.49 -13.52 1.21
C PRO A 214 -2.47 -13.96 0.14
N THR A 215 -2.06 -14.84 -0.74
CA THR A 215 -2.93 -15.43 -1.74
C THR A 215 -2.69 -16.92 -1.87
N THR A 216 -3.76 -17.68 -2.09
CA THR A 216 -3.70 -19.11 -2.42
C THR A 216 -2.80 -19.92 -1.46
N GLY A 217 -2.83 -19.59 -0.16
CA GLY A 217 -2.06 -20.27 0.88
C GLY A 217 -0.61 -19.79 1.06
N VAL A 218 -0.15 -18.82 0.28
CA VAL A 218 1.14 -18.17 0.52
C VAL A 218 0.94 -16.98 1.47
N ASN A 219 1.66 -16.99 2.58
CA ASN A 219 1.62 -15.94 3.59
C ASN A 219 2.95 -15.17 3.64
N ILE A 220 2.89 -13.99 4.23
CA ILE A 220 4.09 -13.25 4.63
C ILE A 220 4.59 -13.86 5.93
N VAL A 221 5.87 -14.18 5.97
CA VAL A 221 6.56 -14.76 7.13
C VAL A 221 7.64 -13.80 7.58
N TYR A 222 7.71 -13.59 8.89
CA TYR A 222 8.80 -12.88 9.54
C TYR A 222 9.80 -13.89 10.10
N ASN A 223 10.96 -14.00 9.48
CA ASN A 223 11.97 -15.01 9.81
C ASN A 223 12.74 -14.69 11.09
N ASP A 224 12.83 -13.40 11.44
CA ASP A 224 13.56 -12.93 12.63
C ASP A 224 12.65 -12.90 13.89
N SER A 225 11.49 -13.54 13.84
CA SER A 225 10.61 -13.68 14.99
C SER A 225 11.27 -14.47 16.12
N VAL A 226 11.12 -13.99 17.35
CA VAL A 226 11.56 -14.76 18.54
C VAL A 226 10.84 -16.11 18.58
N GLY A 227 11.60 -17.18 18.69
CA GLY A 227 11.08 -18.55 18.62
C GLY A 227 11.02 -19.16 17.22
N GLY A 228 11.51 -18.46 16.19
CA GLY A 228 11.61 -18.94 14.81
C GLY A 228 10.64 -18.28 13.86
N ALA A 229 10.83 -18.54 12.56
CA ALA A 229 10.04 -17.97 11.48
C ALA A 229 8.54 -18.19 11.69
N LYS A 230 7.76 -17.13 11.54
CA LYS A 230 6.33 -17.14 11.86
C LYS A 230 5.53 -16.23 10.90
N LEU A 231 4.25 -16.57 10.71
CA LEU A 231 3.29 -15.65 10.08
C LEU A 231 3.47 -14.25 10.68
N ASP A 232 3.60 -13.22 9.85
CA ASP A 232 3.85 -11.84 10.27
C ASP A 232 2.89 -11.34 11.36
N LEU A 233 1.62 -11.71 11.27
CA LEU A 233 0.58 -11.34 12.24
C LEU A 233 0.69 -12.02 13.61
N LEU A 234 1.53 -13.03 13.71
CA LEU A 234 1.82 -13.76 14.95
C LEU A 234 3.28 -13.61 15.40
N ALA A 235 4.06 -12.89 14.61
CA ALA A 235 5.49 -12.75 14.82
C ALA A 235 5.79 -11.88 16.04
N VAL A 236 6.80 -12.34 16.80
CA VAL A 236 7.29 -11.67 18.00
C VAL A 236 8.54 -10.89 17.65
N SER A 237 8.49 -9.56 17.81
CA SER A 237 9.66 -8.70 17.62
C SER A 237 10.68 -8.88 18.75
N ALA A 238 11.96 -8.95 18.40
CA ALA A 238 13.02 -9.10 19.38
C ALA A 238 13.15 -7.86 20.29
N SER A 239 12.91 -6.66 19.77
CA SER A 239 13.02 -5.40 20.51
C SER A 239 11.95 -5.25 21.59
N THR A 240 10.76 -5.84 21.40
CA THR A 240 9.64 -5.70 22.33
C THR A 240 9.33 -6.99 23.11
N GLY A 241 9.78 -8.13 22.63
CA GLY A 241 9.39 -9.44 23.14
C GLY A 241 7.89 -9.74 22.96
N ALA A 242 7.20 -9.02 22.08
CA ALA A 242 5.75 -9.07 21.91
C ALA A 242 5.34 -9.49 20.50
N ALA A 243 4.19 -10.16 20.39
CA ALA A 243 3.57 -10.50 19.11
C ALA A 243 2.85 -9.25 18.52
N ASP A 244 3.63 -8.32 18.04
CA ASP A 244 3.25 -6.96 17.63
C ASP A 244 3.20 -6.77 16.09
N PHE A 245 2.94 -7.86 15.37
CA PHE A 245 2.88 -7.89 13.91
C PHE A 245 4.22 -7.53 13.24
N ALA A 246 5.32 -8.09 13.75
CA ALA A 246 6.67 -7.89 13.23
C ALA A 246 7.08 -6.40 13.18
N LEU A 247 6.92 -5.67 14.26
CA LEU A 247 7.26 -4.25 14.36
C LEU A 247 8.70 -3.97 13.94
N ASP A 248 9.67 -4.81 14.35
CA ASP A 248 11.08 -4.62 13.98
C ASP A 248 11.29 -4.64 12.47
N GLY A 249 10.61 -5.53 11.77
CA GLY A 249 10.62 -5.59 10.31
C GLY A 249 9.96 -4.37 9.67
N ALA A 250 8.86 -3.88 10.23
CA ALA A 250 8.20 -2.66 9.75
C ALA A 250 9.09 -1.41 9.96
N ILE A 251 9.77 -1.29 11.09
CA ILE A 251 10.78 -0.25 11.36
C ILE A 251 11.92 -0.34 10.36
N CYS A 252 12.40 -1.54 10.07
CA CYS A 252 13.46 -1.75 9.08
C CYS A 252 13.00 -1.29 7.69
N HIS A 253 11.86 -1.76 7.17
CA HIS A 253 11.34 -1.33 5.86
C HIS A 253 11.20 0.19 5.76
N ARG A 254 10.61 0.83 6.78
CA ARG A 254 10.48 2.27 6.82
C ARG A 254 11.85 2.96 6.81
N SER A 255 12.82 2.43 7.56
CA SER A 255 14.18 2.95 7.60
C SER A 255 14.89 2.85 6.24
N LEU A 256 14.68 1.75 5.48
CA LEU A 256 15.25 1.61 4.14
C LEU A 256 14.72 2.70 3.18
N VAL A 257 13.42 2.98 3.23
CA VAL A 257 12.78 4.01 2.39
C VAL A 257 13.25 5.41 2.77
N GLU A 258 13.34 5.71 4.07
CA GLU A 258 13.82 7.01 4.58
C GLU A 258 15.32 7.23 4.34
N GLY A 259 16.12 6.17 4.25
CA GLY A 259 17.57 6.25 4.20
C GLY A 259 18.24 6.52 5.55
N ARG A 260 17.49 6.38 6.63
CA ARG A 260 17.94 6.57 8.01
C ARG A 260 17.17 5.66 8.96
N ASN A 261 17.74 5.37 10.11
CA ASN A 261 17.03 4.69 11.18
C ASN A 261 15.93 5.61 11.71
N ILE A 262 14.67 5.20 11.62
CA ILE A 262 13.53 6.05 11.98
C ILE A 262 13.34 6.22 13.49
N VAL A 263 13.94 5.35 14.30
CA VAL A 263 13.88 5.43 15.78
C VAL A 263 14.94 6.41 16.30
N THR A 264 16.18 6.27 15.80
CA THR A 264 17.31 7.07 16.30
C THR A 264 17.58 8.33 15.46
N GLY A 265 17.03 8.42 14.26
CA GLY A 265 17.31 9.47 13.28
C GLY A 265 18.68 9.35 12.60
N ALA A 266 19.52 8.39 13.01
CA ALA A 266 20.87 8.22 12.48
C ALA A 266 20.86 7.72 11.02
N ALA A 267 21.88 8.12 10.25
CA ALA A 267 22.09 7.58 8.91
C ALA A 267 22.27 6.05 8.95
N LEU A 268 21.74 5.35 7.96
CA LEU A 268 21.97 3.91 7.84
C LEU A 268 23.43 3.62 7.50
N THR A 269 23.95 2.59 8.13
CA THR A 269 25.34 2.11 7.96
C THR A 269 25.35 0.58 7.77
N GLY A 270 26.53 -0.01 7.56
CA GLY A 270 26.68 -1.46 7.44
C GLY A 270 25.80 -2.06 6.35
N ALA A 271 25.20 -3.20 6.62
CA ALA A 271 24.40 -3.97 5.66
C ALA A 271 23.11 -3.25 5.20
N LEU A 272 22.52 -2.39 6.02
CA LEU A 272 21.27 -1.70 5.67
C LEU A 272 21.44 -0.57 4.66
N LYS A 273 22.62 0.07 4.63
CA LYS A 273 22.86 1.19 3.71
C LYS A 273 22.74 0.79 2.23
N PRO A 274 23.44 -0.24 1.71
CA PRO A 274 23.29 -0.65 0.32
C PRO A 274 21.89 -1.14 -0.02
N LEU A 275 21.16 -1.77 0.92
CA LEU A 275 19.76 -2.15 0.72
C LEU A 275 18.89 -0.90 0.52
N SER A 276 19.03 0.09 1.38
CA SER A 276 18.32 1.36 1.28
C SER A 276 18.63 2.10 -0.03
N ASP A 277 19.90 2.16 -0.41
CA ASP A 277 20.31 2.83 -1.66
C ASP A 277 19.63 2.18 -2.87
N ARG A 278 19.56 0.84 -2.92
CA ARG A 278 18.89 0.10 -3.99
C ARG A 278 17.38 0.35 -4.01
N VAL A 279 16.70 0.26 -2.87
CA VAL A 279 15.26 0.52 -2.76
C VAL A 279 14.92 1.94 -3.24
N ARG A 280 15.66 2.92 -2.76
CA ARG A 280 15.46 4.32 -3.13
C ARG A 280 15.79 4.62 -4.58
N GLN A 281 16.75 3.90 -5.15
CA GLN A 281 17.05 3.97 -6.57
C GLN A 281 15.90 3.40 -7.41
N GLY A 282 15.42 2.20 -7.10
CA GLY A 282 14.30 1.58 -7.82
C GLY A 282 13.01 2.41 -7.74
N MET A 283 12.76 3.06 -6.61
CA MET A 283 11.64 4.03 -6.51
C MET A 283 11.79 5.19 -7.50
N ARG A 284 13.00 5.64 -7.80
CA ARG A 284 13.26 6.70 -8.80
C ARG A 284 13.15 6.18 -10.23
N GLU A 285 13.53 4.93 -10.48
CA GLU A 285 13.52 4.31 -11.81
C GLU A 285 12.11 4.19 -12.39
N VAL A 286 11.11 3.97 -11.52
CA VAL A 286 9.69 3.86 -11.93
C VAL A 286 8.93 5.17 -11.84
N ALA A 287 9.61 6.27 -11.49
CA ALA A 287 8.96 7.56 -11.33
C ALA A 287 8.52 8.14 -12.69
N LEU A 288 7.26 8.52 -12.77
CA LEU A 288 6.65 9.13 -13.95
C LEU A 288 6.96 10.64 -14.00
N THR A 289 7.05 11.16 -15.22
CA THR A 289 7.36 12.57 -15.47
C THR A 289 6.13 13.45 -15.42
N GLY A 290 4.95 12.89 -15.64
CA GLY A 290 3.69 13.60 -15.83
C GLY A 290 3.55 14.20 -17.23
N PHE A 291 4.48 13.95 -18.15
CA PHE A 291 4.44 14.56 -19.49
C PHE A 291 3.95 13.57 -20.55
N LEU A 292 2.74 13.75 -21.03
CA LEU A 292 2.12 12.92 -22.07
C LEU A 292 2.16 13.58 -23.47
N GLY A 293 2.87 14.70 -23.61
CA GLY A 293 2.87 15.43 -24.88
C GLY A 293 1.45 15.80 -25.31
N ASN A 294 1.04 15.41 -26.51
CA ASN A 294 -0.29 15.63 -27.06
C ASN A 294 -1.24 14.42 -26.87
N THR A 295 -0.79 13.34 -26.26
CA THR A 295 -1.60 12.13 -26.08
C THR A 295 -2.71 12.40 -25.07
N PRO A 296 -3.99 12.30 -25.49
CA PRO A 296 -5.12 12.44 -24.57
C PRO A 296 -5.17 11.26 -23.61
N ALA A 297 -5.57 11.52 -22.37
CA ALA A 297 -5.75 10.48 -21.39
C ALA A 297 -6.99 10.71 -20.54
N ILE A 298 -7.66 9.62 -20.19
CA ILE A 298 -8.67 9.59 -19.15
C ILE A 298 -8.21 8.67 -18.03
N ILE A 299 -8.24 9.19 -16.81
CA ILE A 299 -7.92 8.46 -15.59
C ILE A 299 -9.17 8.45 -14.72
N VAL A 300 -9.70 7.29 -14.43
CA VAL A 300 -10.80 7.11 -13.49
C VAL A 300 -10.24 6.50 -12.21
N HIS A 301 -10.67 6.99 -11.04
CA HIS A 301 -10.15 6.52 -9.76
C HIS A 301 -11.26 6.44 -8.71
N GLY A 302 -11.30 5.34 -7.99
CA GLY A 302 -12.20 5.16 -6.86
C GLY A 302 -11.75 6.05 -5.69
N ARG A 303 -12.65 6.93 -5.23
CA ARG A 303 -12.31 7.84 -4.14
C ARG A 303 -12.08 7.14 -2.80
N SER A 304 -12.68 5.97 -2.63
CA SER A 304 -12.50 5.09 -1.47
C SER A 304 -11.46 3.97 -1.71
N ASP A 305 -10.68 4.09 -2.78
CA ASP A 305 -9.58 3.15 -3.05
C ASP A 305 -8.47 3.34 -2.01
N THR A 306 -8.33 2.36 -1.13
CA THR A 306 -7.27 2.33 -0.12
C THR A 306 -6.08 1.47 -0.54
N LEU A 307 -6.26 0.60 -1.54
CA LEU A 307 -5.17 -0.20 -2.09
C LEU A 307 -4.20 0.67 -2.91
N VAL A 308 -4.75 1.62 -3.67
CA VAL A 308 -3.97 2.63 -4.39
C VAL A 308 -4.53 4.02 -4.02
N PRO A 309 -4.20 4.57 -2.85
CA PRO A 309 -4.80 5.81 -2.38
C PRO A 309 -4.58 6.97 -3.35
N GLY A 310 -5.66 7.62 -3.76
CA GLY A 310 -5.64 8.65 -4.79
C GLY A 310 -4.65 9.79 -4.55
N ASN A 311 -4.42 10.18 -3.28
CA ASN A 311 -3.42 11.19 -2.91
C ASN A 311 -1.98 10.79 -3.27
N HIS A 312 -1.69 9.50 -3.31
CA HIS A 312 -0.36 8.95 -3.60
C HIS A 312 -0.25 8.36 -5.00
N ALA A 313 -1.27 8.54 -5.81
CA ALA A 313 -1.40 7.96 -7.15
C ALA A 313 -1.99 8.98 -8.13
N SER A 314 -3.27 8.82 -8.50
CA SER A 314 -3.88 9.59 -9.60
C SER A 314 -3.94 11.10 -9.35
N ARG A 315 -4.26 11.55 -8.13
CA ARG A 315 -4.28 13.00 -7.81
C ARG A 315 -2.88 13.60 -7.96
N ALA A 316 -1.88 12.90 -7.43
CA ALA A 316 -0.50 13.32 -7.53
C ALA A 316 -0.02 13.34 -8.99
N TYR A 317 -0.36 12.30 -9.76
CA TYR A 317 -0.03 12.25 -11.18
C TYR A 317 -0.72 13.35 -11.98
N TYR A 318 -2.03 13.55 -11.76
CA TYR A 318 -2.78 14.61 -12.43
C TYR A 318 -2.22 16.00 -12.12
N ALA A 319 -1.94 16.29 -10.85
CA ALA A 319 -1.31 17.55 -10.44
C ALA A 319 0.06 17.75 -11.11
N LYS A 320 0.86 16.68 -11.18
CA LYS A 320 2.16 16.71 -11.89
C LYS A 320 1.98 16.96 -13.37
N ASN A 321 1.02 16.30 -14.01
CA ASN A 321 0.73 16.50 -15.44
C ASN A 321 0.31 17.95 -15.72
N GLN A 322 -0.60 18.52 -14.92
CA GLN A 322 -1.03 19.92 -15.09
C GLN A 322 0.17 20.89 -15.01
N ALA A 323 1.05 20.68 -14.04
CA ALA A 323 2.25 21.50 -13.88
C ALA A 323 3.25 21.34 -15.04
N THR A 324 3.38 20.12 -15.56
CA THR A 324 4.35 19.79 -16.63
C THR A 324 3.84 20.23 -18.01
N ALA A 325 2.54 20.10 -18.26
CA ALA A 325 1.91 20.43 -19.53
C ALA A 325 1.73 21.95 -19.78
N ARG A 326 2.05 22.80 -18.80
CA ARG A 326 2.01 24.26 -18.91
C ARG A 326 0.70 24.80 -19.48
N GLY A 327 -0.44 24.24 -19.05
CA GLY A 327 -1.78 24.67 -19.45
C GLY A 327 -2.35 24.01 -20.72
N VAL A 328 -1.62 23.09 -21.34
CA VAL A 328 -2.05 22.36 -22.56
C VAL A 328 -2.35 20.89 -22.28
N SER A 329 -2.65 20.55 -21.04
CA SER A 329 -2.96 19.16 -20.66
C SER A 329 -4.24 18.66 -21.36
N ARG A 330 -4.15 17.45 -21.92
CA ARG A 330 -5.27 16.69 -22.48
C ARG A 330 -5.70 15.53 -21.58
N VAL A 331 -5.26 15.56 -20.32
CA VAL A 331 -5.67 14.57 -19.32
C VAL A 331 -6.98 14.98 -18.67
N ARG A 332 -7.91 14.02 -18.59
CA ARG A 332 -9.13 14.12 -17.79
C ARG A 332 -8.99 13.19 -16.60
N TYR A 333 -9.28 13.70 -15.42
CA TYR A 333 -9.27 12.94 -14.19
C TYR A 333 -10.67 12.94 -13.58
N VAL A 334 -11.17 11.74 -13.27
CA VAL A 334 -12.51 11.53 -12.72
C VAL A 334 -12.39 10.71 -11.45
N GLU A 335 -12.98 11.20 -10.36
CA GLU A 335 -13.11 10.45 -9.11
C GLU A 335 -14.53 9.92 -8.97
N VAL A 336 -14.64 8.63 -8.67
CA VAL A 336 -15.91 7.97 -8.38
C VAL A 336 -16.09 7.92 -6.87
N THR A 337 -17.06 8.67 -6.36
CA THR A 337 -17.40 8.67 -4.92
C THR A 337 -17.81 7.25 -4.50
N ASN A 338 -17.26 6.78 -3.39
CA ASN A 338 -17.43 5.42 -2.86
C ASN A 338 -16.95 4.29 -3.81
N GLY A 339 -16.23 4.59 -4.87
CA GLY A 339 -15.56 3.59 -5.68
C GLY A 339 -14.36 3.00 -4.92
N GLN A 340 -14.19 1.70 -5.02
CA GLN A 340 -13.05 0.95 -4.46
C GLN A 340 -12.16 0.42 -5.58
N HIS A 341 -11.05 -0.22 -5.18
CA HIS A 341 -10.11 -0.83 -6.12
C HIS A 341 -10.68 -2.06 -6.84
N PHE A 342 -11.55 -2.83 -6.20
CA PHE A 342 -12.08 -4.09 -6.73
C PHE A 342 -13.60 -4.13 -6.74
N ASP A 343 -14.20 -4.06 -7.92
CA ASP A 343 -15.64 -4.24 -8.10
C ASP A 343 -16.10 -5.66 -7.80
N ALA A 344 -15.20 -6.63 -7.92
CA ALA A 344 -15.52 -8.05 -7.70
C ALA A 344 -16.06 -8.35 -6.29
N PHE A 345 -15.82 -7.48 -5.32
CA PHE A 345 -16.33 -7.64 -3.96
C PHE A 345 -17.70 -6.96 -3.73
N LEU A 346 -18.20 -6.19 -4.69
CA LEU A 346 -19.44 -5.43 -4.54
C LEU A 346 -20.70 -6.29 -4.38
N PRO A 347 -20.90 -7.37 -5.16
CA PRO A 347 -22.10 -8.20 -5.02
C PRO A 347 -21.98 -9.27 -3.94
N ALA A 348 -20.82 -9.42 -3.33
CA ALA A 348 -20.58 -10.53 -2.41
C ALA A 348 -21.09 -10.21 -1.00
N ALA A 349 -22.39 -10.10 -0.87
CA ALA A 349 -23.12 -9.95 0.38
C ALA A 349 -22.83 -10.98 1.50
N PRO A 350 -22.07 -12.08 1.36
CA PRO A 350 -21.75 -12.91 2.49
C PRO A 350 -20.43 -12.56 3.19
N PHE A 351 -19.65 -11.61 2.68
CA PHE A 351 -18.46 -11.18 3.44
C PHE A 351 -18.86 -10.20 4.52
N PRO A 352 -18.80 -10.59 5.80
CA PRO A 352 -19.01 -9.67 6.89
C PRO A 352 -18.03 -8.51 6.73
N GLY A 353 -18.56 -7.28 6.63
CA GLY A 353 -17.73 -6.09 6.51
C GLY A 353 -17.72 -5.41 5.17
N TYR A 354 -18.49 -5.89 4.23
CA TYR A 354 -18.71 -5.16 3.01
C TYR A 354 -19.65 -3.97 3.28
N ASP A 355 -19.16 -2.77 3.03
CA ASP A 355 -19.98 -1.57 3.17
C ASP A 355 -20.81 -1.36 1.89
N SER A 356 -22.13 -1.47 2.00
CA SER A 356 -23.07 -1.28 0.88
C SER A 356 -23.04 0.13 0.26
N ARG A 357 -22.32 1.07 0.86
CA ARG A 357 -22.11 2.41 0.31
C ARG A 357 -21.16 2.42 -0.88
N PHE A 358 -20.32 1.39 -1.03
CA PHE A 358 -19.40 1.32 -2.15
C PHE A 358 -20.11 1.03 -3.47
N VAL A 359 -19.63 1.63 -4.52
CA VAL A 359 -20.20 1.53 -5.87
C VAL A 359 -19.20 0.98 -6.87
N PRO A 360 -19.67 0.35 -7.96
CA PRO A 360 -18.81 -0.12 -9.03
C PRO A 360 -17.98 1.01 -9.64
N LEU A 361 -16.76 0.69 -10.01
CA LEU A 361 -15.83 1.59 -10.69
C LEU A 361 -15.61 1.19 -12.16
N HIS A 362 -15.66 -0.12 -12.44
CA HIS A 362 -15.27 -0.70 -13.72
C HIS A 362 -16.46 -1.22 -14.56
N VAL A 363 -17.68 -0.88 -14.21
CA VAL A 363 -18.88 -1.30 -14.95
C VAL A 363 -19.18 -0.38 -16.11
#